data_2d382973bbfe75d778928c52dc75a7af
#
_entry.id   2d382973bbfe75d778928c52dc75a7af
#
_cell.length_a   1.000
_cell.length_b   1.000
_cell.length_c   1.000
_cell.angle_alpha   90.00
_cell.angle_beta   90.00
_cell.angle_gamma   90.00
#
_symmetry.space_group_name_H-M   'P 1'
#
loop_
_entity.id
_entity.type
_entity.pdbx_description
1 polymer ?
#
loop_
_entity_poly.entity_id
_entity_poly.type
_entity_poly.pdbx_seq_one_letter_code
_entity_poly.pdbx_strand_id
1 'polypeptide(L)'
;VWAIVINPVSGGGKGAILGREVAGYFAKHGLEYTIITATSANKLKENLSNSLDLAQGQPCQGVIAVGGDGLAHLVIQLVAPRKIPFSVIPAGTGNDLVRAMGWNLDSITKQLDFVTTTQPTPIDLGMVDSEWFGAILSTGFDSVVNERANTMSWPKGPMKYNFAIAMELPRFAPISYTIELDTQLLQVEAMLIAVANGKCYGGGMQVCPGASMTDGLFDVMILHPVSKLE
;
A
#
# COMPACT_ATOMS: atom_id res chain seq x y z
N VAL A 1 14.74 -0.98 -19.40
CA VAL A 1 14.77 -2.17 -18.53
C VAL A 1 13.71 -2.06 -17.46
N TRP A 2 12.99 -3.15 -17.14
CA TRP A 2 12.03 -3.20 -16.03
C TRP A 2 12.70 -3.68 -14.74
N ALA A 3 12.22 -3.21 -13.58
CA ALA A 3 12.63 -3.74 -12.28
C ALA A 3 11.49 -4.59 -11.68
N ILE A 4 11.75 -5.88 -11.42
CA ILE A 4 10.79 -6.79 -10.77
C ILE A 4 11.24 -6.98 -9.32
N VAL A 5 10.51 -6.36 -8.39
CA VAL A 5 10.80 -6.39 -6.96
C VAL A 5 9.95 -7.46 -6.30
N ILE A 6 10.56 -8.50 -5.75
CA ILE A 6 9.83 -9.66 -5.22
C ILE A 6 10.06 -9.80 -3.71
N ASN A 7 8.97 -9.89 -2.96
CA ASN A 7 9.00 -10.38 -1.59
C ASN A 7 8.58 -11.87 -1.59
N PRO A 8 9.54 -12.80 -1.55
CA PRO A 8 9.26 -14.22 -1.74
C PRO A 8 8.41 -14.84 -0.64
N VAL A 9 8.41 -14.26 0.57
CA VAL A 9 7.64 -14.78 1.72
C VAL A 9 6.23 -14.22 1.82
N SER A 10 5.86 -13.24 1.01
CA SER A 10 4.50 -12.68 0.98
C SER A 10 3.46 -13.77 0.76
N GLY A 11 2.35 -13.66 1.51
CA GLY A 11 1.22 -14.58 1.39
C GLY A 11 1.59 -16.05 1.61
N GLY A 12 2.51 -16.32 2.56
CA GLY A 12 2.95 -17.68 2.86
C GLY A 12 3.75 -18.35 1.74
N GLY A 13 4.51 -17.56 0.97
CA GLY A 13 5.33 -18.07 -0.15
C GLY A 13 4.70 -17.84 -1.54
N LYS A 14 3.49 -17.32 -1.60
CA LYS A 14 2.82 -16.95 -2.86
C LYS A 14 3.66 -15.96 -3.69
N GLY A 15 4.35 -15.02 -3.02
CA GLY A 15 5.22 -14.05 -3.67
C GLY A 15 6.33 -14.70 -4.52
N ALA A 16 6.93 -15.80 -4.04
CA ALA A 16 7.94 -16.53 -4.82
C ALA A 16 7.36 -17.21 -6.07
N ILE A 17 6.13 -17.71 -5.98
CA ILE A 17 5.44 -18.35 -7.12
C ILE A 17 5.12 -17.30 -8.18
N LEU A 18 4.43 -16.23 -7.77
CA LEU A 18 4.03 -15.13 -8.65
C LEU A 18 5.24 -14.41 -9.26
N GLY A 19 6.33 -14.25 -8.48
CA GLY A 19 7.58 -13.68 -9.00
C GLY A 19 8.17 -14.46 -10.16
N ARG A 20 8.12 -15.81 -10.10
CA ARG A 20 8.55 -16.67 -11.23
C ARG A 20 7.62 -16.53 -12.44
N GLU A 21 6.32 -16.44 -12.22
CA GLU A 21 5.35 -16.23 -13.31
C GLU A 21 5.57 -14.89 -14.01
N VAL A 22 5.80 -13.81 -13.24
CA VAL A 22 6.14 -12.49 -13.79
C VAL A 22 7.43 -12.54 -14.59
N ALA A 23 8.51 -13.11 -14.04
CA ALA A 23 9.78 -13.24 -14.76
C ALA A 23 9.64 -14.09 -16.03
N GLY A 24 8.88 -15.18 -15.98
CA GLY A 24 8.58 -16.02 -17.14
C GLY A 24 7.81 -15.28 -18.24
N TYR A 25 6.86 -14.44 -17.85
CA TYR A 25 6.15 -13.57 -18.81
C TYR A 25 7.12 -12.63 -19.53
N PHE A 26 7.99 -11.92 -18.78
CA PHE A 26 8.96 -10.99 -19.36
C PHE A 26 9.95 -11.68 -20.29
N ALA A 27 10.47 -12.83 -19.88
CA ALA A 27 11.37 -13.64 -20.73
C ALA A 27 10.67 -14.10 -22.01
N LYS A 28 9.43 -14.55 -21.92
CA LYS A 28 8.64 -15.01 -23.09
C LYS A 28 8.38 -13.88 -24.09
N HIS A 29 8.22 -12.66 -23.62
CA HIS A 29 7.91 -11.50 -24.48
C HIS A 29 9.18 -10.71 -24.88
N GLY A 30 10.37 -11.19 -24.54
CA GLY A 30 11.64 -10.51 -24.87
C GLY A 30 11.82 -9.15 -24.19
N LEU A 31 11.14 -8.92 -23.07
CA LEU A 31 11.25 -7.69 -22.30
C LEU A 31 12.46 -7.76 -21.37
N GLU A 32 13.31 -6.73 -21.41
CA GLU A 32 14.47 -6.66 -20.51
C GLU A 32 14.05 -6.34 -19.08
N TYR A 33 14.56 -7.12 -18.12
CA TYR A 33 14.22 -6.94 -16.70
C TYR A 33 15.37 -7.32 -15.77
N THR A 34 15.31 -6.77 -14.56
CA THR A 34 16.18 -7.13 -13.44
C THR A 34 15.30 -7.60 -12.27
N ILE A 35 15.64 -8.73 -11.65
CA ILE A 35 14.97 -9.21 -10.45
C ILE A 35 15.68 -8.66 -9.22
N ILE A 36 14.90 -8.07 -8.31
CA ILE A 36 15.37 -7.49 -7.06
C ILE A 36 14.68 -8.19 -5.90
N THR A 37 15.47 -8.87 -5.08
CA THR A 37 15.02 -9.50 -3.83
C THR A 37 15.98 -9.16 -2.71
N ALA A 38 15.54 -9.29 -1.45
CA ALA A 38 16.41 -9.18 -0.30
C ALA A 38 15.81 -9.88 0.91
N THR A 39 16.65 -10.13 1.93
CA THR A 39 16.27 -10.76 3.19
C THR A 39 15.67 -9.79 4.21
N SER A 40 15.78 -8.48 3.95
CA SER A 40 15.22 -7.42 4.78
C SER A 40 14.71 -6.25 3.95
N ALA A 41 13.77 -5.48 4.50
CA ALA A 41 13.21 -4.29 3.86
C ALA A 41 14.29 -3.23 3.54
N ASN A 42 15.22 -2.98 4.47
CA ASN A 42 16.29 -2.00 4.26
C ASN A 42 17.21 -2.41 3.10
N LYS A 43 17.58 -3.69 3.04
CA LYS A 43 18.43 -4.19 1.94
C LYS A 43 17.68 -4.19 0.60
N LEU A 44 16.38 -4.46 0.63
CA LEU A 44 15.54 -4.37 -0.56
C LEU A 44 15.46 -2.93 -1.09
N LYS A 45 15.27 -1.96 -0.18
CA LYS A 45 15.26 -0.53 -0.50
C LYS A 45 16.59 -0.08 -1.12
N GLU A 46 17.70 -0.49 -0.53
CA GLU A 46 19.05 -0.21 -1.06
C GLU A 46 19.25 -0.82 -2.46
N ASN A 47 18.93 -2.11 -2.63
CA ASN A 47 19.10 -2.81 -3.90
C ASN A 47 18.23 -2.18 -5.00
N LEU A 48 16.98 -1.83 -4.68
CA LEU A 48 16.09 -1.17 -5.63
C LEU A 48 16.61 0.22 -5.98
N SER A 49 17.00 1.06 -5.00
CA SER A 49 17.55 2.38 -5.27
C SER A 49 18.76 2.30 -6.21
N ASN A 50 19.71 1.43 -5.88
CA ASN A 50 20.91 1.22 -6.72
C ASN A 50 20.52 0.78 -8.14
N SER A 51 19.54 -0.10 -8.30
CA SER A 51 19.07 -0.54 -9.61
C SER A 51 18.43 0.59 -10.42
N LEU A 52 17.67 1.48 -9.76
CA LEU A 52 17.05 2.63 -10.41
C LEU A 52 18.07 3.71 -10.79
N ASP A 53 19.13 3.87 -9.97
CA ASP A 53 20.17 4.88 -10.18
C ASP A 53 21.26 4.39 -11.16
N LEU A 54 21.52 3.07 -11.19
CA LEU A 54 22.52 2.43 -12.09
C LEU A 54 22.00 2.17 -13.51
N ALA A 55 20.77 2.49 -13.80
CA ALA A 55 20.22 2.43 -15.17
C ALA A 55 20.90 3.45 -16.11
N GLN A 56 22.25 3.49 -16.06
CA GLN A 56 23.11 4.37 -16.86
C GLN A 56 23.00 3.95 -18.33
N GLY A 57 22.20 4.70 -19.07
CA GLY A 57 22.07 4.56 -20.52
C GLY A 57 20.71 4.06 -21.01
N GLN A 58 19.92 3.38 -20.19
CA GLN A 58 18.54 3.03 -20.51
C GLN A 58 17.63 3.37 -19.32
N PRO A 59 16.62 4.23 -19.49
CA PRO A 59 15.71 4.59 -18.40
C PRO A 59 14.93 3.36 -17.90
N CYS A 60 14.70 3.29 -16.59
CA CYS A 60 13.78 2.30 -16.02
C CYS A 60 12.38 2.54 -16.59
N GLN A 61 11.84 1.56 -17.30
CA GLN A 61 10.52 1.65 -17.92
C GLN A 61 9.40 1.58 -16.89
N GLY A 62 9.66 0.88 -15.78
CA GLY A 62 8.72 0.74 -14.69
C GLY A 62 9.17 -0.30 -13.66
N VAL A 63 8.51 -0.28 -12.51
CA VAL A 63 8.75 -1.20 -11.41
C VAL A 63 7.52 -2.07 -11.20
N ILE A 64 7.71 -3.39 -11.12
CA ILE A 64 6.67 -4.34 -10.75
C ILE A 64 6.97 -4.89 -9.36
N ALA A 65 6.11 -4.54 -8.39
CA ALA A 65 6.20 -5.04 -7.03
C ALA A 65 5.36 -6.33 -6.88
N VAL A 66 6.00 -7.46 -6.62
CA VAL A 66 5.32 -8.74 -6.36
C VAL A 66 5.28 -8.98 -4.85
N GLY A 67 4.18 -8.61 -4.21
CA GLY A 67 4.08 -8.66 -2.74
C GLY A 67 2.76 -8.12 -2.20
N GLY A 68 2.74 -7.76 -0.94
CA GLY A 68 1.60 -7.09 -0.28
C GLY A 68 1.82 -5.59 -0.11
N ASP A 69 0.92 -4.96 0.66
CA ASP A 69 0.89 -3.50 0.87
C ASP A 69 2.21 -2.94 1.41
N GLY A 70 2.89 -3.65 2.32
CA GLY A 70 4.19 -3.22 2.84
C GLY A 70 5.30 -3.16 1.77
N LEU A 71 5.30 -4.07 0.78
CA LEU A 71 6.22 -3.97 -0.36
C LEU A 71 5.82 -2.82 -1.29
N ALA A 72 4.54 -2.67 -1.57
CA ALA A 72 4.04 -1.56 -2.38
C ALA A 72 4.40 -0.21 -1.75
N HIS A 73 4.22 -0.06 -0.43
CA HIS A 73 4.63 1.13 0.32
C HIS A 73 6.15 1.41 0.19
N LEU A 74 6.99 0.38 0.35
CA LEU A 74 8.45 0.52 0.18
C LEU A 74 8.82 1.00 -1.23
N VAL A 75 8.19 0.41 -2.26
CA VAL A 75 8.46 0.77 -3.66
C VAL A 75 8.04 2.21 -3.94
N ILE A 76 6.88 2.65 -3.45
CA ILE A 76 6.39 4.02 -3.63
C ILE A 76 7.42 5.05 -3.14
N GLN A 77 8.09 4.81 -2.01
CA GLN A 77 9.11 5.73 -1.47
C GLN A 77 10.24 5.99 -2.47
N LEU A 78 10.54 5.06 -3.37
CA LEU A 78 11.63 5.15 -4.32
C LEU A 78 11.20 5.61 -5.70
N VAL A 79 10.01 5.19 -6.15
CA VAL A 79 9.52 5.50 -7.50
C VAL A 79 8.82 6.85 -7.58
N ALA A 80 8.11 7.27 -6.52
CA ALA A 80 7.37 8.53 -6.53
C ALA A 80 8.28 9.75 -6.75
N PRO A 81 9.40 9.94 -6.01
CA PRO A 81 10.30 11.06 -6.25
C PRO A 81 10.93 11.05 -7.65
N ARG A 82 11.09 9.86 -8.24
CA ARG A 82 11.69 9.65 -9.56
C ARG A 82 10.68 9.67 -10.70
N LYS A 83 9.40 9.75 -10.38
CA LYS A 83 8.28 9.66 -11.35
C LYS A 83 8.36 8.41 -12.23
N ILE A 84 8.82 7.30 -11.67
CA ILE A 84 8.91 6.02 -12.38
C ILE A 84 7.56 5.31 -12.28
N PRO A 85 6.99 4.84 -13.40
CA PRO A 85 5.78 4.03 -13.36
C PRO A 85 5.93 2.78 -12.50
N PHE A 86 4.89 2.42 -11.76
CA PHE A 86 4.92 1.19 -10.98
C PHE A 86 3.59 0.44 -11.03
N SER A 87 3.68 -0.82 -10.72
CA SER A 87 2.55 -1.73 -10.66
C SER A 87 2.74 -2.73 -9.53
N VAL A 88 1.65 -3.28 -9.03
CA VAL A 88 1.66 -4.26 -7.94
C VAL A 88 0.98 -5.55 -8.38
N ILE A 89 1.71 -6.66 -8.31
CA ILE A 89 1.14 -8.02 -8.41
C ILE A 89 0.86 -8.50 -6.97
N PRO A 90 -0.42 -8.62 -6.58
CA PRO A 90 -0.78 -8.82 -5.20
C PRO A 90 -0.49 -10.24 -4.71
N ALA A 91 0.40 -10.36 -3.75
CA ALA A 91 0.70 -11.60 -3.04
C ALA A 91 0.40 -11.53 -1.54
N GLY A 92 -0.05 -10.39 -1.04
CA GLY A 92 -0.43 -10.18 0.36
C GLY A 92 -1.86 -10.59 0.68
N THR A 93 -2.29 -10.33 1.92
CA THR A 93 -3.66 -10.59 2.40
C THR A 93 -4.60 -9.39 2.24
N GLY A 94 -4.11 -8.17 2.44
CA GLY A 94 -4.91 -6.93 2.30
C GLY A 94 -4.99 -6.50 0.83
N ASN A 95 -3.86 -6.12 0.27
CA ASN A 95 -3.71 -5.60 -1.09
C ASN A 95 -4.61 -4.37 -1.32
N ASP A 96 -4.66 -3.50 -0.33
CA ASP A 96 -5.58 -2.35 -0.30
C ASP A 96 -5.24 -1.31 -1.37
N LEU A 97 -3.96 -1.09 -1.65
CA LEU A 97 -3.53 -0.21 -2.73
C LEU A 97 -4.04 -0.71 -4.09
N VAL A 98 -3.93 -2.01 -4.36
CA VAL A 98 -4.37 -2.62 -5.62
C VAL A 98 -5.89 -2.51 -5.77
N ARG A 99 -6.63 -2.70 -4.67
CA ARG A 99 -8.09 -2.50 -4.63
C ARG A 99 -8.47 -1.04 -4.88
N ALA A 100 -7.73 -0.10 -4.27
CA ALA A 100 -7.95 1.34 -4.47
C ALA A 100 -7.74 1.74 -5.93
N MET A 101 -6.74 1.17 -6.60
CA MET A 101 -6.50 1.37 -8.03
C MET A 101 -7.56 0.72 -8.94
N GLY A 102 -8.50 -0.04 -8.38
CA GLY A 102 -9.57 -0.70 -9.15
C GLY A 102 -9.09 -1.83 -10.08
N TRP A 103 -7.93 -2.41 -9.79
CA TRP A 103 -7.37 -3.44 -10.64
C TRP A 103 -8.11 -4.77 -10.50
N ASN A 104 -8.41 -5.38 -11.65
CA ASN A 104 -8.95 -6.72 -11.68
C ASN A 104 -7.82 -7.73 -11.39
N LEU A 105 -8.03 -8.56 -10.36
CA LEU A 105 -7.05 -9.51 -9.85
C LEU A 105 -7.17 -10.93 -10.45
N ASP A 106 -8.03 -11.11 -11.46
CA ASP A 106 -8.42 -12.44 -11.93
C ASP A 106 -7.33 -13.17 -12.75
N SER A 107 -6.35 -12.42 -13.30
CA SER A 107 -5.28 -13.02 -14.10
C SER A 107 -4.03 -12.17 -14.13
N ILE A 108 -2.93 -12.75 -13.68
CA ILE A 108 -1.60 -12.12 -13.76
C ILE A 108 -1.22 -11.77 -15.18
N THR A 109 -1.48 -12.67 -16.13
CA THR A 109 -1.15 -12.44 -17.54
C THR A 109 -1.86 -11.20 -18.06
N LYS A 110 -3.16 -11.06 -17.79
CA LYS A 110 -3.91 -9.85 -18.19
C LYS A 110 -3.38 -8.59 -17.55
N GLN A 111 -2.97 -8.66 -16.27
CA GLN A 111 -2.35 -7.53 -15.58
C GLN A 111 -1.02 -7.14 -16.23
N LEU A 112 -0.19 -8.12 -16.55
CA LEU A 112 1.11 -7.88 -17.19
C LEU A 112 0.94 -7.37 -18.62
N ASP A 113 0.00 -7.93 -19.39
CA ASP A 113 -0.35 -7.42 -20.71
C ASP A 113 -0.76 -5.94 -20.63
N PHE A 114 -1.64 -5.60 -19.69
CA PHE A 114 -2.07 -4.21 -19.48
C PHE A 114 -0.87 -3.31 -19.13
N VAL A 115 -0.07 -3.69 -18.15
CA VAL A 115 1.07 -2.88 -17.65
C VAL A 115 2.14 -2.67 -18.72
N THR A 116 2.39 -3.66 -19.56
CA THR A 116 3.46 -3.60 -20.56
C THR A 116 3.04 -2.96 -21.88
N THR A 117 1.73 -2.80 -22.13
CA THR A 117 1.22 -2.28 -23.39
C THR A 117 0.48 -0.95 -23.28
N THR A 118 0.04 -0.55 -22.08
CA THR A 118 -0.65 0.72 -21.84
C THR A 118 0.26 1.82 -21.33
N GLN A 119 -0.11 3.07 -21.61
CA GLN A 119 0.58 4.21 -21.02
C GLN A 119 0.27 4.31 -19.52
N PRO A 120 1.26 4.65 -18.68
CA PRO A 120 1.04 4.86 -17.25
C PRO A 120 0.02 5.99 -17.01
N THR A 121 -0.88 5.77 -16.06
CA THR A 121 -1.81 6.78 -15.58
C THR A 121 -1.28 7.38 -14.29
N PRO A 122 -1.18 8.73 -14.16
CA PRO A 122 -0.82 9.37 -12.90
C PRO A 122 -1.85 9.04 -11.82
N ILE A 123 -1.36 8.83 -10.61
CA ILE A 123 -2.20 8.72 -9.41
C ILE A 123 -1.72 9.73 -8.36
N ASP A 124 -2.63 10.17 -7.53
CA ASP A 124 -2.33 11.01 -6.41
C ASP A 124 -1.65 10.19 -5.30
N LEU A 125 -0.76 10.82 -4.55
CA LEU A 125 -0.13 10.24 -3.37
C LEU A 125 -0.15 11.28 -2.26
N GLY A 126 -0.42 10.84 -1.04
CA GLY A 126 -0.25 11.68 0.13
C GLY A 126 1.16 11.58 0.69
N MET A 127 1.53 12.58 1.50
CA MET A 127 2.80 12.57 2.23
C MET A 127 2.54 12.92 3.70
N VAL A 128 3.13 12.14 4.59
CA VAL A 128 3.19 12.43 6.02
C VAL A 128 4.65 12.45 6.44
N ASP A 129 5.09 13.54 7.07
CA ASP A 129 6.49 13.85 7.32
C ASP A 129 7.32 13.77 6.02
N SER A 130 8.03 12.70 5.77
CA SER A 130 8.82 12.49 4.57
C SER A 130 8.47 11.17 3.85
N GLU A 131 7.35 10.54 4.24
CA GLU A 131 6.93 9.26 3.69
C GLU A 131 5.66 9.39 2.86
N TRP A 132 5.68 8.80 1.66
CA TRP A 132 4.53 8.73 0.77
C TRP A 132 3.55 7.65 1.20
N PHE A 133 2.25 7.94 1.13
CA PHE A 133 1.20 6.93 1.24
C PHE A 133 0.28 6.94 0.00
N GLY A 134 -0.15 5.76 -0.41
CA GLY A 134 -0.93 5.60 -1.64
C GLY A 134 -2.42 5.34 -1.42
N ALA A 135 -2.80 4.73 -0.30
CA ALA A 135 -4.20 4.37 -0.07
C ALA A 135 -4.84 5.23 1.02
N ILE A 136 -4.68 4.88 2.27
CA ILE A 136 -5.28 5.59 3.41
C ILE A 136 -4.25 5.76 4.52
N LEU A 137 -4.17 6.97 5.07
CA LEU A 137 -3.49 7.28 6.32
C LEU A 137 -4.55 7.39 7.42
N SER A 138 -4.41 6.64 8.51
CA SER A 138 -5.33 6.72 9.64
C SER A 138 -4.59 7.00 10.95
N THR A 139 -5.28 7.64 11.87
CA THR A 139 -4.80 7.92 13.22
C THR A 139 -5.91 7.70 14.24
N GLY A 140 -5.54 7.49 15.50
CA GLY A 140 -6.48 7.22 16.58
C GLY A 140 -6.61 5.74 16.87
N PHE A 141 -7.82 5.22 16.97
CA PHE A 141 -8.09 3.84 17.37
C PHE A 141 -7.38 2.80 16.50
N ASP A 142 -7.35 3.00 15.18
CA ASP A 142 -6.68 2.11 14.24
C ASP A 142 -5.19 1.97 14.52
N SER A 143 -4.52 3.07 14.86
CA SER A 143 -3.08 3.05 15.16
C SER A 143 -2.80 2.21 16.39
N VAL A 144 -3.63 2.34 17.43
CA VAL A 144 -3.52 1.56 18.67
C VAL A 144 -3.78 0.08 18.43
N VAL A 145 -4.81 -0.23 17.65
CA VAL A 145 -5.13 -1.61 17.25
C VAL A 145 -4.00 -2.23 16.43
N ASN A 146 -3.44 -1.49 15.49
CA ASN A 146 -2.34 -1.96 14.64
C ASN A 146 -1.06 -2.21 15.46
N GLU A 147 -0.71 -1.29 16.36
CA GLU A 147 0.42 -1.46 17.28
C GLU A 147 0.23 -2.70 18.16
N ARG A 148 -0.96 -2.85 18.76
CA ARG A 148 -1.31 -4.04 19.54
C ARG A 148 -1.18 -5.32 18.70
N ALA A 149 -1.78 -5.34 17.53
CA ALA A 149 -1.71 -6.49 16.65
C ALA A 149 -0.26 -6.84 16.28
N ASN A 150 0.60 -5.87 16.03
CA ASN A 150 2.00 -6.12 15.68
C ASN A 150 2.82 -6.70 16.83
N THR A 151 2.51 -6.35 18.08
CA THR A 151 3.20 -6.88 19.28
C THR A 151 2.69 -8.24 19.72
N MET A 152 1.49 -8.65 19.35
CA MET A 152 0.91 -9.95 19.71
C MET A 152 1.59 -11.10 18.96
N SER A 153 1.94 -12.16 19.67
CA SER A 153 2.44 -13.41 19.05
C SER A 153 1.33 -14.38 18.67
N TRP A 154 0.14 -14.25 19.25
CA TRP A 154 -1.05 -15.07 19.06
C TRP A 154 -2.32 -14.24 19.35
N PRO A 155 -3.44 -14.48 18.62
CA PRO A 155 -3.64 -15.40 17.49
C PRO A 155 -2.91 -14.98 16.21
N LYS A 156 -2.87 -15.84 15.19
CA LYS A 156 -2.31 -15.52 13.86
C LYS A 156 -3.43 -15.16 12.86
N GLY A 157 -3.05 -14.47 11.78
CA GLY A 157 -3.98 -14.13 10.71
C GLY A 157 -5.01 -13.06 11.10
N PRO A 158 -6.18 -13.01 10.42
CA PRO A 158 -7.21 -11.97 10.64
C PRO A 158 -7.74 -11.89 12.07
N MET A 159 -7.78 -13.02 12.78
CA MET A 159 -8.22 -13.06 14.17
C MET A 159 -7.37 -12.19 15.10
N LYS A 160 -6.12 -11.94 14.74
CA LYS A 160 -5.20 -11.09 15.51
C LYS A 160 -5.74 -9.67 15.67
N TYR A 161 -6.27 -9.10 14.58
CA TYR A 161 -6.86 -7.77 14.60
C TYR A 161 -8.17 -7.73 15.40
N ASN A 162 -9.03 -8.74 15.27
CA ASN A 162 -10.27 -8.82 16.05
C ASN A 162 -9.98 -8.88 17.56
N PHE A 163 -8.95 -9.62 17.96
CA PHE A 163 -8.50 -9.65 19.35
C PHE A 163 -7.93 -8.30 19.80
N ALA A 164 -7.12 -7.65 18.98
CA ALA A 164 -6.57 -6.33 19.29
C ALA A 164 -7.70 -5.30 19.47
N ILE A 165 -8.70 -5.30 18.58
CA ILE A 165 -9.91 -4.45 18.69
C ILE A 165 -10.63 -4.73 20.02
N ALA A 166 -10.92 -5.98 20.33
CA ALA A 166 -11.62 -6.35 21.57
C ALA A 166 -10.88 -5.94 22.84
N MET A 167 -9.54 -5.92 22.80
CA MET A 167 -8.71 -5.50 23.93
C MET A 167 -8.61 -3.98 24.08
N GLU A 168 -8.53 -3.25 22.98
CA GLU A 168 -8.28 -1.80 22.99
C GLU A 168 -9.58 -0.99 23.04
N LEU A 169 -10.68 -1.44 22.43
CA LEU A 169 -11.94 -0.69 22.39
C LEU A 169 -12.48 -0.28 23.77
N PRO A 170 -12.48 -1.15 24.81
CA PRO A 170 -12.96 -0.75 26.13
C PRO A 170 -12.12 0.34 26.81
N ARG A 171 -10.86 0.47 26.42
CA ARG A 171 -9.87 1.37 27.04
C ARG A 171 -9.64 2.64 26.27
N PHE A 172 -9.93 2.63 24.98
CA PHE A 172 -9.68 3.77 24.12
C PHE A 172 -10.59 4.96 24.50
N ALA A 173 -9.99 6.13 24.62
CA ALA A 173 -10.69 7.39 24.80
C ALA A 173 -10.55 8.25 23.53
N PRO A 174 -11.57 9.06 23.19
CA PRO A 174 -11.46 10.00 22.09
C PRO A 174 -10.25 10.91 22.26
N ILE A 175 -9.64 11.27 21.14
CA ILE A 175 -8.47 12.18 21.07
C ILE A 175 -8.93 13.51 20.52
N SER A 176 -8.42 14.60 21.10
CA SER A 176 -8.65 15.97 20.58
C SER A 176 -7.71 16.23 19.41
N TYR A 177 -8.26 16.59 18.27
CA TYR A 177 -7.53 16.91 17.05
C TYR A 177 -7.77 18.36 16.63
N THR A 178 -6.72 18.96 16.09
CA THR A 178 -6.82 20.19 15.29
C THR A 178 -6.51 19.80 13.85
N ILE A 179 -7.47 19.98 12.96
CA ILE A 179 -7.38 19.58 11.55
C ILE A 179 -7.45 20.85 10.71
N GLU A 180 -6.44 21.07 9.90
CA GLU A 180 -6.43 22.10 8.87
C GLU A 180 -6.78 21.48 7.52
N LEU A 181 -7.93 21.88 6.97
CA LEU A 181 -8.42 21.44 5.67
C LEU A 181 -8.50 22.65 4.75
N ASP A 182 -7.52 22.79 3.87
CA ASP A 182 -7.40 23.92 2.94
C ASP A 182 -7.57 25.28 3.67
N THR A 183 -8.79 25.80 3.68
CA THR A 183 -9.13 27.10 4.30
C THR A 183 -9.87 26.98 5.63
N GLN A 184 -10.10 25.75 6.12
CA GLN A 184 -10.90 25.51 7.33
C GLN A 184 -10.04 24.92 8.44
N LEU A 185 -10.21 25.46 9.63
CA LEU A 185 -9.62 24.91 10.86
C LEU A 185 -10.72 24.28 11.69
N LEU A 186 -10.61 22.96 11.92
CA LEU A 186 -11.56 22.21 12.72
C LEU A 186 -10.89 21.77 14.03
N GLN A 187 -11.61 21.91 15.13
CA GLN A 187 -11.26 21.31 16.42
C GLN A 187 -12.31 20.27 16.75
N VAL A 188 -11.90 19.02 16.84
CA VAL A 188 -12.82 17.90 17.02
C VAL A 188 -12.26 16.89 18.01
N GLU A 189 -13.15 16.24 18.76
CA GLU A 189 -12.83 14.98 19.42
C GLU A 189 -13.23 13.83 18.50
N ALA A 190 -12.30 12.91 18.28
CA ALA A 190 -12.53 11.78 17.40
C ALA A 190 -11.93 10.47 17.96
N MET A 191 -12.59 9.37 17.64
CA MET A 191 -12.06 8.01 17.86
C MET A 191 -11.03 7.66 16.78
N LEU A 192 -11.26 8.12 15.57
CA LEU A 192 -10.44 7.82 14.40
C LEU A 192 -10.59 8.94 13.37
N ILE A 193 -9.48 9.27 12.73
CA ILE A 193 -9.45 10.09 11.53
C ILE A 193 -8.73 9.31 10.43
N ALA A 194 -9.34 9.25 9.25
CA ALA A 194 -8.73 8.68 8.07
C ALA A 194 -8.64 9.72 6.95
N VAL A 195 -7.45 9.89 6.40
CA VAL A 195 -7.18 10.70 5.20
C VAL A 195 -7.03 9.72 4.05
N ALA A 196 -7.99 9.72 3.17
CA ALA A 196 -8.16 8.70 2.15
C ALA A 196 -7.85 9.23 0.76
N ASN A 197 -6.90 8.59 0.11
CA ASN A 197 -6.64 8.68 -1.33
C ASN A 197 -7.36 7.55 -2.09
N GLY A 198 -7.65 6.46 -1.40
CA GLY A 198 -8.39 5.29 -1.92
C GLY A 198 -9.61 4.95 -1.06
N LYS A 199 -10.50 4.14 -1.62
CA LYS A 199 -11.83 3.86 -1.04
C LYS A 199 -11.80 2.99 0.20
N CYS A 200 -10.80 2.13 0.35
CA CYS A 200 -10.80 1.07 1.35
C CYS A 200 -9.43 0.80 1.95
N TYR A 201 -9.43 0.19 3.13
CA TYR A 201 -8.27 -0.38 3.80
C TYR A 201 -8.66 -1.64 4.61
N GLY A 202 -7.67 -2.29 5.25
CA GLY A 202 -7.93 -3.45 6.11
C GLY A 202 -8.48 -4.68 5.37
N GLY A 203 -8.11 -4.85 4.10
CA GLY A 203 -8.56 -5.97 3.28
C GLY A 203 -9.87 -5.70 2.54
N GLY A 204 -10.21 -4.46 2.29
CA GLY A 204 -11.36 -4.05 1.49
C GLY A 204 -12.52 -3.42 2.27
N MET A 205 -12.33 -3.06 3.54
CA MET A 205 -13.31 -2.30 4.30
C MET A 205 -13.43 -0.89 3.72
N GLN A 206 -14.63 -0.53 3.24
CA GLN A 206 -14.87 0.77 2.62
C GLN A 206 -15.02 1.85 3.68
N VAL A 207 -14.04 2.74 3.74
CA VAL A 207 -13.97 3.86 4.69
C VAL A 207 -14.39 5.16 4.04
N CYS A 208 -13.93 5.41 2.83
CA CYS A 208 -14.29 6.57 2.02
C CYS A 208 -14.72 6.09 0.61
N PRO A 209 -15.97 5.62 0.44
CA PRO A 209 -16.42 5.02 -0.83
C PRO A 209 -16.36 5.98 -2.04
N GLY A 210 -16.39 7.29 -1.78
CA GLY A 210 -16.29 8.35 -2.78
C GLY A 210 -14.87 8.64 -3.25
N ALA A 211 -13.84 8.24 -2.49
CA ALA A 211 -12.46 8.59 -2.77
C ALA A 211 -11.99 8.15 -4.17
N SER A 212 -11.18 9.00 -4.79
CA SER A 212 -10.59 8.77 -6.10
C SER A 212 -9.09 9.05 -6.05
N MET A 213 -8.28 8.17 -6.61
CA MET A 213 -6.82 8.33 -6.63
C MET A 213 -6.33 9.25 -7.77
N THR A 214 -7.23 9.95 -8.47
CA THR A 214 -6.89 10.71 -9.69
C THR A 214 -7.58 12.07 -9.81
N ASP A 215 -8.19 12.55 -8.73
CA ASP A 215 -8.94 13.83 -8.73
C ASP A 215 -8.22 14.98 -8.02
N GLY A 216 -7.03 14.71 -7.47
CA GLY A 216 -6.23 15.70 -6.76
C GLY A 216 -6.73 16.02 -5.35
N LEU A 217 -7.63 15.20 -4.79
CA LEU A 217 -8.27 15.41 -3.50
C LEU A 217 -8.02 14.25 -2.54
N PHE A 218 -8.11 14.54 -1.24
CA PHE A 218 -8.23 13.54 -0.20
C PHE A 218 -9.61 13.63 0.44
N ASP A 219 -10.24 12.48 0.66
CA ASP A 219 -11.43 12.39 1.48
C ASP A 219 -11.04 12.22 2.95
N VAL A 220 -11.60 13.06 3.83
CA VAL A 220 -11.32 12.97 5.26
C VAL A 220 -12.53 12.41 5.98
N MET A 221 -12.38 11.23 6.58
CA MET A 221 -13.39 10.62 7.44
C MET A 221 -13.03 10.87 8.91
N ILE A 222 -14.00 11.35 9.67
CA ILE A 222 -13.88 11.60 11.11
C ILE A 222 -14.92 10.73 11.82
N LEU A 223 -14.45 9.77 12.61
CA LEU A 223 -15.31 9.01 13.50
C LEU A 223 -15.39 9.73 14.84
N HIS A 224 -16.51 10.42 15.07
CA HIS A 224 -16.76 11.09 16.33
C HIS A 224 -16.90 10.10 17.51
N PRO A 225 -16.81 10.57 18.76
CA PRO A 225 -17.05 9.72 19.91
C PRO A 225 -18.41 9.01 19.82
N VAL A 226 -18.37 7.71 19.92
CA VAL A 226 -19.56 6.85 19.94
C VAL A 226 -19.63 6.07 21.25
N SER A 227 -20.85 5.67 21.65
CA SER A 227 -21.01 4.76 22.76
C SER A 227 -20.32 3.44 22.46
N LYS A 228 -19.61 2.87 23.47
CA LYS A 228 -18.90 1.59 23.32
C LYS A 228 -19.84 0.40 23.11
N LEU A 229 -21.17 0.62 23.17
CA LEU A 229 -22.22 -0.37 22.97
C LEU A 229 -22.90 -0.22 21.59
N GLU A 230 -22.62 0.84 20.86
CA GLU A 230 -23.00 1.05 19.46
C GLU A 230 -21.89 0.55 18.54
#